data_a96dbc58db338185931c0f41438321a7
#
_entry.id   a96dbc58db338185931c0f41438321a7
#
_cell.length_a   1.000
_cell.length_b   1.000
_cell.length_c   1.000
_cell.angle_alpha   90.00
_cell.angle_beta   90.00
_cell.angle_gamma   90.00
#
_symmetry.space_group_name_H-M   'P 1'
#
loop_
_entity.id
_entity.type
_entity.pdbx_description
1 polymer ?
#
loop_
_entity_poly.entity_id
_entity_poly.type
_entity_poly.pdbx_seq_one_letter_code
_entity_poly.pdbx_strand_id
1 'polypeptide(L)'
;PEMVDGQAVFAMNPEIFAKRSADLVEAGASLVGGCCGTTPEHICELVAELNRRNLMQHPGKEFKAEITCPTVTTERRLYTFGSFEELEVDRRINAGANDELADDFADGMMDTLYDLIDEVLDEEADIVCIDIDSDKYDPCDIVEEVIQNLAQLNAPAMISTKDMALLEKYLRLYPGRALVEIKDGADEAKTRALINHYGAQIFE
;
A
#
# COMPACT_ATOMS: atom_id res chain seq x y z
N PRO A 1 3.41 29.26 -12.51
CA PRO A 1 4.07 28.89 -13.76
C PRO A 1 3.75 29.93 -14.83
N GLU A 2 4.75 30.23 -15.64
CA GLU A 2 4.58 31.02 -16.85
C GLU A 2 4.60 30.06 -18.06
N MET A 3 3.75 30.35 -19.06
CA MET A 3 3.76 29.56 -20.29
C MET A 3 4.74 30.18 -21.26
N VAL A 4 5.81 29.46 -21.58
CA VAL A 4 6.83 29.85 -22.54
C VAL A 4 6.86 28.78 -23.65
N ASP A 5 6.56 29.13 -24.86
CA ASP A 5 6.53 28.22 -26.04
C ASP A 5 5.65 26.96 -25.82
N GLY A 6 4.53 27.11 -25.10
CA GLY A 6 3.59 26.01 -24.82
C GLY A 6 4.02 25.09 -23.67
N GLN A 7 5.12 25.38 -22.98
CA GLN A 7 5.58 24.65 -21.80
C GLN A 7 5.43 25.48 -20.53
N ALA A 8 5.04 24.83 -19.44
CA ALA A 8 4.96 25.47 -18.12
C ALA A 8 6.39 25.63 -17.55
N VAL A 9 6.83 26.88 -17.36
CA VAL A 9 8.09 27.23 -16.74
C VAL A 9 7.85 27.69 -15.30
N PHE A 10 8.61 27.15 -14.37
CA PHE A 10 8.55 27.53 -12.95
C PHE A 10 9.76 28.39 -12.62
N ALA A 11 9.53 29.69 -12.36
CA ALA A 11 10.57 30.70 -12.19
C ALA A 11 11.24 30.69 -10.81
N MET A 12 10.77 29.89 -9.85
CA MET A 12 11.33 29.83 -8.51
C MET A 12 12.60 28.98 -8.51
N ASN A 13 13.72 29.62 -8.23
CA ASN A 13 15.00 28.90 -8.11
C ASN A 13 15.17 28.28 -6.71
N PRO A 14 16.07 27.29 -6.55
CA PRO A 14 16.30 26.59 -5.29
C PRO A 14 16.57 27.48 -4.09
N GLU A 15 17.38 28.54 -4.26
CA GLU A 15 17.75 29.47 -3.18
C GLU A 15 16.55 30.28 -2.67
N ILE A 16 15.72 30.80 -3.58
CA ILE A 16 14.51 31.55 -3.22
C ILE A 16 13.49 30.63 -2.54
N PHE A 17 13.32 29.44 -3.11
CA PHE A 17 12.46 28.41 -2.52
C PHE A 17 12.87 28.07 -1.09
N ALA A 18 14.16 27.81 -0.85
CA ALA A 18 14.71 27.46 0.45
C ALA A 18 14.47 28.58 1.50
N LYS A 19 14.76 29.83 1.13
CA LYS A 19 14.55 30.98 2.02
C LYS A 19 13.09 31.15 2.40
N ARG A 20 12.16 31.09 1.42
CA ARG A 20 10.73 31.24 1.66
C ARG A 20 10.16 30.10 2.49
N SER A 21 10.59 28.88 2.23
CA SER A 21 10.17 27.72 3.02
C SER A 21 10.69 27.78 4.45
N ALA A 22 11.91 28.26 4.66
CA ALA A 22 12.45 28.48 5.99
C ALA A 22 11.69 29.61 6.76
N ASP A 23 11.26 30.67 6.09
CA ASP A 23 10.40 31.70 6.69
C ASP A 23 9.06 31.10 7.19
N LEU A 24 8.50 30.10 6.47
CA LEU A 24 7.31 29.38 6.91
C LEU A 24 7.56 28.55 8.17
N VAL A 25 8.73 27.90 8.27
CA VAL A 25 9.10 27.14 9.47
C VAL A 25 9.30 28.08 10.66
N GLU A 26 9.92 29.23 10.49
CA GLU A 26 10.02 30.28 11.53
C GLU A 26 8.65 30.80 11.99
N ALA A 27 7.68 30.83 11.07
CA ALA A 27 6.30 31.19 11.36
C ALA A 27 5.48 30.04 12.01
N GLY A 28 6.07 28.86 12.21
CA GLY A 28 5.48 27.74 12.94
C GLY A 28 5.03 26.55 12.05
N ALA A 29 5.36 26.52 10.76
CA ALA A 29 5.09 25.35 9.95
C ALA A 29 5.97 24.18 10.39
N SER A 30 5.35 23.03 10.67
CA SER A 30 6.05 21.80 11.09
C SER A 30 6.43 20.89 9.92
N LEU A 31 5.81 21.08 8.75
CA LEU A 31 6.07 20.32 7.54
C LEU A 31 6.15 21.29 6.36
N VAL A 32 7.24 21.24 5.64
CA VAL A 32 7.46 22.05 4.41
C VAL A 32 8.03 21.17 3.32
N GLY A 33 7.70 21.50 2.10
CA GLY A 33 8.16 20.76 0.93
C GLY A 33 7.79 21.48 -0.36
N GLY A 34 7.97 20.78 -1.45
CA GLY A 34 7.70 21.32 -2.78
C GLY A 34 6.54 20.64 -3.48
N CYS A 35 6.23 21.14 -4.69
CA CYS A 35 5.22 20.59 -5.60
C CYS A 35 5.74 20.74 -7.03
N CYS A 36 4.89 21.08 -7.99
CA CYS A 36 5.23 21.24 -9.40
C CYS A 36 6.45 22.15 -9.62
N GLY A 37 7.41 21.71 -10.41
CA GLY A 37 8.66 22.43 -10.68
C GLY A 37 9.71 22.31 -9.59
N THR A 38 9.45 21.62 -8.47
CA THR A 38 10.46 21.33 -7.44
C THR A 38 11.36 20.21 -7.91
N THR A 39 12.66 20.42 -7.83
CA THR A 39 13.71 19.45 -8.15
C THR A 39 14.48 19.03 -6.91
N PRO A 40 15.31 17.97 -6.97
CA PRO A 40 16.17 17.58 -5.85
C PRO A 40 17.04 18.72 -5.32
N GLU A 41 17.51 19.63 -6.18
CA GLU A 41 18.32 20.79 -5.80
C GLU A 41 17.53 21.74 -4.89
N HIS A 42 16.24 21.95 -5.14
CA HIS A 42 15.39 22.75 -4.27
C HIS A 42 15.32 22.17 -2.85
N ILE A 43 15.20 20.85 -2.74
CA ILE A 43 15.15 20.19 -1.43
C ILE A 43 16.52 20.22 -0.75
N CYS A 44 17.61 20.02 -1.49
CA CYS A 44 18.96 20.18 -0.94
C CYS A 44 19.19 21.57 -0.36
N GLU A 45 18.86 22.62 -1.10
CA GLU A 45 19.00 24.01 -0.62
C GLU A 45 18.07 24.29 0.57
N LEU A 46 16.84 23.75 0.57
CA LEU A 46 15.94 23.86 1.72
C LEU A 46 16.56 23.25 2.97
N VAL A 47 17.07 22.05 2.90
CA VAL A 47 17.71 21.37 4.04
C VAL A 47 18.93 22.17 4.52
N ALA A 48 19.76 22.68 3.61
CA ALA A 48 20.91 23.49 3.93
C ALA A 48 20.50 24.81 4.64
N GLU A 49 19.46 25.48 4.16
CA GLU A 49 18.95 26.72 4.75
C GLU A 49 18.33 26.50 6.14
N LEU A 50 17.55 25.42 6.31
CA LEU A 50 16.98 25.06 7.62
C LEU A 50 18.08 24.75 8.64
N ASN A 51 19.14 24.03 8.24
CA ASN A 51 20.30 23.79 9.09
C ASN A 51 21.04 25.10 9.44
N ARG A 52 21.26 25.98 8.46
CA ARG A 52 21.91 27.26 8.64
C ARG A 52 21.20 28.17 9.65
N ARG A 53 19.85 28.14 9.63
CA ARG A 53 19.00 28.87 10.59
C ARG A 53 18.74 28.13 11.90
N ASN A 54 19.27 26.91 12.05
CA ASN A 54 19.02 26.02 13.21
C ASN A 54 17.52 25.70 13.40
N LEU A 55 16.79 25.54 12.29
CA LEU A 55 15.36 25.25 12.26
C LEU A 55 15.03 23.77 12.11
N MET A 56 16.03 22.92 11.83
CA MET A 56 15.90 21.47 11.87
C MET A 56 15.76 21.04 13.32
N GLN A 57 14.59 21.27 13.87
CA GLN A 57 14.25 20.67 15.14
C GLN A 57 13.95 19.19 14.89
N HIS A 58 14.79 18.34 15.44
CA HIS A 58 14.46 16.93 15.49
C HIS A 58 13.13 16.80 16.24
N PRO A 59 12.18 16.06 15.72
CA PRO A 59 11.01 15.70 16.50
C PRO A 59 11.51 14.98 17.75
N GLY A 60 11.56 15.68 18.85
CA GLY A 60 12.09 15.16 20.10
C GLY A 60 11.19 14.12 20.76
N LYS A 61 10.23 13.58 20.07
CA LYS A 61 9.39 12.49 20.54
C LYS A 61 9.31 11.46 19.42
N GLU A 62 9.95 10.32 19.60
CA GLU A 62 9.52 9.11 18.93
C GLU A 62 8.04 8.95 19.23
N PHE A 63 7.23 9.16 18.21
CA PHE A 63 5.81 8.84 18.28
C PHE A 63 5.72 7.31 18.15
N LYS A 64 5.80 6.62 19.27
CA LYS A 64 5.43 5.19 19.31
C LYS A 64 3.90 5.16 19.31
N ALA A 65 3.30 5.04 18.14
CA ALA A 65 1.93 4.61 18.06
C ALA A 65 1.87 3.15 18.54
N GLU A 66 1.42 2.93 19.75
CA GLU A 66 0.99 1.59 20.15
C GLU A 66 -0.32 1.31 19.42
N ILE A 67 -0.25 0.51 18.36
CA ILE A 67 -1.43 -0.04 17.72
C ILE A 67 -1.93 -1.13 18.67
N THR A 68 -2.97 -0.81 19.44
CA THR A 68 -3.54 -1.69 20.48
C THR A 68 -4.56 -2.70 19.93
N CYS A 69 -4.89 -2.60 18.65
CA CYS A 69 -5.85 -3.49 17.98
C CYS A 69 -5.39 -3.76 16.53
N PRO A 70 -5.74 -4.93 15.96
CA PRO A 70 -5.48 -5.23 14.57
C PRO A 70 -6.06 -4.15 13.67
N THR A 71 -5.24 -3.59 12.81
CA THR A 71 -5.62 -2.47 11.95
C THR A 71 -5.08 -2.70 10.55
N VAL A 72 -5.93 -2.61 9.55
CA VAL A 72 -5.58 -2.69 8.13
C VAL A 72 -6.16 -1.50 7.37
N THR A 73 -5.57 -1.17 6.26
CA THR A 73 -6.07 -0.08 5.42
C THR A 73 -6.14 -0.53 3.97
N THR A 74 -7.13 -0.03 3.28
CA THR A 74 -7.17 -0.01 1.82
C THR A 74 -6.77 1.39 1.34
N GLU A 75 -6.83 1.63 0.03
CA GLU A 75 -6.64 2.96 -0.54
C GLU A 75 -7.58 4.02 0.07
N ARG A 76 -8.79 3.62 0.50
CA ARG A 76 -9.86 4.55 0.86
C ARG A 76 -10.37 4.43 2.28
N ARG A 77 -10.10 3.32 2.96
CA ARG A 77 -10.72 2.99 4.26
C ARG A 77 -9.70 2.46 5.26
N LEU A 78 -9.98 2.74 6.52
CA LEU A 78 -9.30 2.17 7.68
C LEU A 78 -10.26 1.17 8.35
N TYR A 79 -9.78 -0.03 8.59
CA TYR A 79 -10.48 -1.08 9.32
C TYR A 79 -9.74 -1.38 10.61
N THR A 80 -10.47 -1.45 11.70
CA THR A 80 -9.94 -1.76 13.04
C THR A 80 -10.77 -2.87 13.64
N PHE A 81 -10.12 -3.97 14.00
CA PHE A 81 -10.80 -5.15 14.52
C PHE A 81 -10.53 -5.30 16.02
N GLY A 82 -11.53 -5.74 16.78
CA GLY A 82 -11.36 -6.10 18.19
C GLY A 82 -10.60 -7.42 18.33
N SER A 83 -10.95 -8.40 17.51
CA SER A 83 -10.34 -9.73 17.39
C SER A 83 -10.56 -10.22 15.97
N PHE A 84 -9.76 -11.18 15.51
CA PHE A 84 -9.99 -11.88 14.25
C PHE A 84 -10.83 -13.16 14.42
N GLU A 85 -11.03 -13.63 15.64
CA GLU A 85 -11.70 -14.92 15.92
C GLU A 85 -13.18 -14.95 15.52
N GLU A 86 -13.86 -13.80 15.47
CA GLU A 86 -15.30 -13.69 15.20
C GLU A 86 -15.60 -13.14 13.79
N LEU A 87 -14.55 -12.92 12.95
CA LEU A 87 -14.72 -12.33 11.63
C LEU A 87 -15.08 -13.37 10.58
N GLU A 88 -16.02 -13.03 9.73
CA GLU A 88 -16.38 -13.84 8.56
C GLU A 88 -15.43 -13.57 7.41
N VAL A 89 -14.69 -14.63 7.00
CA VAL A 89 -13.71 -14.56 5.91
C VAL A 89 -14.28 -15.24 4.67
N ASP A 90 -14.53 -14.47 3.64
CA ASP A 90 -14.88 -15.01 2.33
C ASP A 90 -13.61 -15.57 1.65
N ARG A 91 -13.68 -16.80 1.15
CA ARG A 91 -12.54 -17.53 0.55
C ARG A 91 -12.83 -18.02 -0.87
N ARG A 92 -13.82 -17.47 -1.54
CA ARG A 92 -14.19 -17.92 -2.91
C ARG A 92 -13.16 -17.50 -3.96
N ILE A 93 -12.38 -16.44 -3.75
CA ILE A 93 -11.28 -16.06 -4.64
C ILE A 93 -10.06 -16.96 -4.35
N ASN A 94 -10.12 -18.18 -4.86
CA ASN A 94 -9.11 -19.23 -4.64
C ASN A 94 -8.85 -20.01 -5.93
N ALA A 95 -7.75 -19.69 -6.61
CA ALA A 95 -7.37 -20.33 -7.87
C ALA A 95 -7.00 -21.81 -7.71
N GLY A 96 -6.58 -22.24 -6.51
CA GLY A 96 -6.32 -23.64 -6.22
C GLY A 96 -7.59 -24.50 -6.06
N ALA A 97 -8.74 -23.86 -5.81
CA ALA A 97 -10.04 -24.51 -5.63
C ALA A 97 -11.02 -24.24 -6.78
N ASN A 98 -10.74 -23.25 -7.63
CA ASN A 98 -11.57 -22.84 -8.75
C ASN A 98 -10.76 -22.92 -10.06
N ASP A 99 -11.02 -23.99 -10.82
CA ASP A 99 -10.31 -24.24 -12.08
C ASP A 99 -10.58 -23.17 -13.15
N GLU A 100 -11.80 -22.62 -13.20
CA GLU A 100 -12.18 -21.57 -14.15
C GLU A 100 -11.40 -20.28 -13.87
N LEU A 101 -11.31 -19.87 -12.60
CA LEU A 101 -10.49 -18.73 -12.18
C LEU A 101 -9.01 -18.94 -12.54
N ALA A 102 -8.50 -20.15 -12.33
CA ALA A 102 -7.10 -20.47 -12.64
C ALA A 102 -6.82 -20.52 -14.15
N ASP A 103 -7.79 -20.96 -14.95
CA ASP A 103 -7.68 -20.98 -16.42
C ASP A 103 -7.76 -19.54 -16.98
N ASP A 104 -8.67 -18.70 -16.49
CA ASP A 104 -8.74 -17.29 -16.86
C ASP A 104 -7.43 -16.57 -16.57
N PHE A 105 -6.88 -16.75 -15.37
CA PHE A 105 -5.59 -16.16 -15.02
C PHE A 105 -4.44 -16.65 -15.90
N ALA A 106 -4.44 -17.91 -16.29
CA ALA A 106 -3.44 -18.46 -17.20
C ALA A 106 -3.53 -17.87 -18.61
N ASP A 107 -4.74 -17.50 -19.03
CA ASP A 107 -5.00 -16.83 -20.31
C ASP A 107 -4.90 -15.28 -20.23
N GLY A 108 -4.59 -14.74 -19.05
CA GLY A 108 -4.50 -13.30 -18.80
C GLY A 108 -5.86 -12.61 -18.77
N MET A 109 -6.92 -13.36 -18.43
CA MET A 109 -8.30 -12.86 -18.30
C MET A 109 -8.68 -12.70 -16.83
N MET A 110 -9.64 -11.81 -16.56
CA MET A 110 -10.14 -11.49 -15.21
C MET A 110 -11.65 -11.68 -15.08
N ASP A 111 -12.31 -12.30 -16.06
CA ASP A 111 -13.77 -12.37 -16.13
C ASP A 111 -14.34 -13.11 -14.91
N THR A 112 -13.80 -14.29 -14.60
CA THR A 112 -14.20 -15.06 -13.41
C THR A 112 -13.91 -14.29 -12.11
N LEU A 113 -12.82 -13.52 -12.03
CA LEU A 113 -12.54 -12.68 -10.88
C LEU A 113 -13.58 -11.58 -10.70
N TYR A 114 -14.03 -10.94 -11.79
CA TYR A 114 -15.10 -9.94 -11.72
C TYR A 114 -16.40 -10.54 -11.21
N ASP A 115 -16.80 -11.70 -11.71
CA ASP A 115 -18.02 -12.39 -11.26
C ASP A 115 -17.94 -12.73 -9.77
N LEU A 116 -16.79 -13.23 -9.30
CA LEU A 116 -16.57 -13.53 -7.88
C LEU A 116 -16.58 -12.28 -7.00
N ILE A 117 -16.03 -11.15 -7.48
CA ILE A 117 -16.07 -9.87 -6.77
C ILE A 117 -17.52 -9.39 -6.64
N ASP A 118 -18.31 -9.48 -7.70
CA ASP A 118 -19.73 -9.08 -7.68
C ASP A 118 -20.52 -9.94 -6.69
N GLU A 119 -20.27 -11.25 -6.64
CA GLU A 119 -20.88 -12.14 -5.65
C GLU A 119 -20.47 -11.77 -4.21
N VAL A 120 -19.20 -11.44 -3.97
CA VAL A 120 -18.71 -11.00 -2.65
C VAL A 120 -19.35 -9.68 -2.23
N LEU A 121 -19.62 -8.78 -3.18
CA LEU A 121 -20.25 -7.48 -2.88
C LEU A 121 -21.72 -7.63 -2.46
N ASP A 122 -22.40 -8.70 -2.88
CA ASP A 122 -23.76 -9.01 -2.50
C ASP A 122 -23.84 -9.65 -1.09
N GLU A 123 -22.73 -10.11 -0.55
CA GLU A 123 -22.60 -10.71 0.76
C GLU A 123 -21.81 -9.81 1.71
N GLU A 124 -22.15 -9.76 2.99
CA GLU A 124 -21.49 -8.90 3.98
C GLU A 124 -20.35 -9.66 4.69
N ALA A 125 -19.24 -9.97 3.95
CA ALA A 125 -18.05 -10.53 4.56
C ALA A 125 -17.21 -9.44 5.24
N ASP A 126 -16.59 -9.78 6.39
CA ASP A 126 -15.69 -8.87 7.10
C ASP A 126 -14.32 -8.76 6.41
N ILE A 127 -13.85 -9.85 5.80
CA ILE A 127 -12.57 -9.98 5.12
C ILE A 127 -12.75 -10.83 3.88
N VAL A 128 -12.06 -10.48 2.78
CA VAL A 128 -11.99 -11.28 1.56
C VAL A 128 -10.60 -11.87 1.40
N CYS A 129 -10.49 -13.18 1.48
CA CYS A 129 -9.23 -13.90 1.29
C CYS A 129 -8.94 -14.12 -0.19
N ILE A 130 -7.73 -13.80 -0.61
CA ILE A 130 -7.22 -13.95 -1.96
C ILE A 130 -6.13 -15.00 -1.95
N ASP A 131 -6.37 -16.11 -2.62
CA ASP A 131 -5.42 -17.19 -2.85
C ASP A 131 -5.28 -17.42 -4.37
N ILE A 132 -4.21 -16.93 -4.93
CA ILE A 132 -3.92 -17.02 -6.37
C ILE A 132 -2.73 -17.92 -6.68
N ASP A 133 -2.34 -18.77 -5.72
CA ASP A 133 -1.32 -19.80 -5.95
C ASP A 133 -1.84 -20.82 -6.96
N SER A 134 -1.06 -21.09 -8.02
CA SER A 134 -1.40 -22.08 -9.05
C SER A 134 -0.15 -22.59 -9.75
N ASP A 135 -0.22 -23.82 -10.27
CA ASP A 135 0.82 -24.38 -11.15
C ASP A 135 0.56 -24.07 -12.65
N LYS A 136 -0.59 -23.43 -12.97
CA LYS A 136 -0.99 -23.12 -14.35
C LYS A 136 -0.34 -21.84 -14.90
N TYR A 137 0.06 -20.94 -14.05
CA TYR A 137 0.64 -19.62 -14.40
C TYR A 137 1.59 -19.11 -13.30
N ASP A 138 2.37 -18.06 -13.60
CA ASP A 138 3.12 -17.34 -12.57
C ASP A 138 2.21 -16.28 -11.92
N PRO A 139 1.82 -16.43 -10.64
CA PRO A 139 0.92 -15.48 -9.99
C PRO A 139 1.53 -14.08 -9.86
N CYS A 140 2.85 -13.94 -9.96
CA CYS A 140 3.48 -12.64 -10.01
C CYS A 140 3.08 -11.82 -11.25
N ASP A 141 2.76 -12.46 -12.37
CA ASP A 141 2.42 -11.74 -13.60
C ASP A 141 1.07 -11.03 -13.52
N ILE A 142 0.13 -11.57 -12.74
CA ILE A 142 -1.26 -11.09 -12.66
C ILE A 142 -1.58 -10.30 -11.39
N VAL A 143 -0.75 -10.37 -10.34
CA VAL A 143 -1.06 -9.82 -9.01
C VAL A 143 -1.35 -8.33 -9.03
N GLU A 144 -0.74 -7.55 -9.92
CA GLU A 144 -1.00 -6.12 -10.04
C GLU A 144 -2.43 -5.85 -10.50
N GLU A 145 -2.90 -6.59 -11.51
CA GLU A 145 -4.26 -6.46 -12.04
C GLU A 145 -5.29 -6.97 -11.02
N VAL A 146 -4.98 -8.07 -10.33
CA VAL A 146 -5.81 -8.54 -9.21
C VAL A 146 -5.97 -7.45 -8.16
N ILE A 147 -4.88 -6.84 -7.67
CA ILE A 147 -4.94 -5.76 -6.67
C ILE A 147 -5.80 -4.57 -7.14
N GLN A 148 -5.69 -4.18 -8.41
CA GLN A 148 -6.50 -3.09 -8.97
C GLN A 148 -8.00 -3.42 -8.90
N ASN A 149 -8.38 -4.66 -9.13
CA ASN A 149 -9.77 -5.10 -9.06
C ASN A 149 -10.29 -5.20 -7.62
N LEU A 150 -9.43 -5.55 -6.66
CA LEU A 150 -9.80 -5.58 -5.24
C LEU A 150 -10.20 -4.20 -4.68
N ALA A 151 -9.84 -3.10 -5.36
CA ALA A 151 -10.25 -1.75 -4.97
C ALA A 151 -11.77 -1.53 -5.02
N GLN A 152 -12.52 -2.41 -5.66
CA GLN A 152 -13.99 -2.39 -5.71
C GLN A 152 -14.62 -2.98 -4.44
N LEU A 153 -13.89 -3.82 -3.70
CA LEU A 153 -14.41 -4.46 -2.49
C LEU A 153 -14.74 -3.45 -1.39
N ASN A 154 -15.79 -3.75 -0.63
CA ASN A 154 -16.17 -3.00 0.57
C ASN A 154 -15.51 -3.53 1.85
N ALA A 155 -14.82 -4.68 1.76
CA ALA A 155 -14.06 -5.31 2.83
C ALA A 155 -12.55 -5.27 2.53
N PRO A 156 -11.66 -5.36 3.55
CA PRO A 156 -10.24 -5.48 3.30
C PRO A 156 -9.90 -6.84 2.69
N ALA A 157 -8.98 -6.82 1.73
CA ALA A 157 -8.44 -8.05 1.16
C ALA A 157 -7.29 -8.59 2.01
N MET A 158 -7.26 -9.92 2.18
CA MET A 158 -6.21 -10.67 2.84
C MET A 158 -5.53 -11.59 1.82
N ILE A 159 -4.22 -11.52 1.69
CA ILE A 159 -3.46 -12.45 0.86
C ILE A 159 -3.10 -13.71 1.63
N SER A 160 -3.33 -14.88 1.01
CA SER A 160 -2.91 -16.20 1.48
C SER A 160 -2.05 -16.85 0.42
N THR A 161 -0.75 -17.01 0.65
CA THR A 161 0.18 -17.60 -0.33
C THR A 161 1.38 -18.27 0.35
N LYS A 162 1.95 -19.27 -0.34
CA LYS A 162 3.25 -19.89 0.02
C LYS A 162 4.41 -19.30 -0.78
N ASP A 163 4.12 -18.60 -1.86
CA ASP A 163 5.12 -18.01 -2.73
C ASP A 163 5.62 -16.68 -2.13
N MET A 164 6.89 -16.68 -1.74
CA MET A 164 7.53 -15.50 -1.14
C MET A 164 7.71 -14.35 -2.15
N ALA A 165 7.89 -14.66 -3.44
CA ALA A 165 8.01 -13.63 -4.47
C ALA A 165 6.67 -12.95 -4.73
N LEU A 166 5.59 -13.75 -4.77
CA LEU A 166 4.23 -13.23 -4.85
C LEU A 166 3.90 -12.36 -3.63
N LEU A 167 4.18 -12.85 -2.41
CA LEU A 167 3.91 -12.10 -1.19
C LEU A 167 4.65 -10.77 -1.20
N GLU A 168 5.94 -10.76 -1.54
CA GLU A 168 6.72 -9.52 -1.62
C GLU A 168 6.14 -8.56 -2.66
N LYS A 169 5.82 -9.04 -3.85
CA LYS A 169 5.24 -8.23 -4.91
C LYS A 169 3.89 -7.65 -4.49
N TYR A 170 3.02 -8.48 -3.88
CA TYR A 170 1.74 -8.01 -3.34
C TYR A 170 1.92 -6.90 -2.31
N LEU A 171 2.79 -7.12 -1.30
CA LEU A 171 3.03 -6.14 -0.24
C LEU A 171 3.60 -4.81 -0.74
N ARG A 172 4.36 -4.83 -1.84
CA ARG A 172 4.89 -3.62 -2.49
C ARG A 172 3.84 -2.85 -3.28
N LEU A 173 2.88 -3.53 -3.87
CA LEU A 173 1.87 -2.95 -4.76
C LEU A 173 0.58 -2.57 -4.01
N TYR A 174 0.28 -3.27 -2.91
CA TYR A 174 -0.96 -3.04 -2.18
C TYR A 174 -1.03 -1.61 -1.60
N PRO A 175 -2.10 -0.85 -1.93
CA PRO A 175 -2.18 0.58 -1.59
C PRO A 175 -2.69 0.79 -0.16
N GLY A 176 -1.99 0.24 0.83
CA GLY A 176 -2.41 0.35 2.22
C GLY A 176 -1.61 -0.55 3.16
N ARG A 177 -2.11 -0.72 4.37
CA ARG A 177 -1.59 -1.71 5.31
C ARG A 177 -2.26 -3.05 5.04
N ALA A 178 -1.56 -3.94 4.35
CA ALA A 178 -2.07 -5.23 3.94
C ALA A 178 -2.39 -6.16 5.12
N LEU A 179 -3.33 -7.08 4.91
CA LEU A 179 -3.59 -8.23 5.79
C LEU A 179 -3.02 -9.49 5.14
N VAL A 180 -2.33 -10.31 5.91
CA VAL A 180 -1.66 -11.52 5.42
C VAL A 180 -2.01 -12.71 6.31
N GLU A 181 -2.47 -13.79 5.69
CA GLU A 181 -2.58 -15.10 6.32
C GLU A 181 -1.32 -15.90 6.07
N ILE A 182 -0.78 -16.51 7.12
CA ILE A 182 0.34 -17.45 6.96
C ILE A 182 -0.23 -18.80 6.56
N LYS A 183 -0.14 -19.12 5.28
CA LYS A 183 -0.69 -20.34 4.70
C LYS A 183 0.05 -21.58 5.21
N ASP A 184 -0.67 -22.67 5.46
CA ASP A 184 -0.10 -23.94 5.87
C ASP A 184 1.00 -24.42 4.92
N GLY A 185 2.18 -24.72 5.48
CA GLY A 185 3.36 -25.15 4.72
C GLY A 185 4.20 -24.01 4.13
N ALA A 186 3.87 -22.74 4.40
CA ALA A 186 4.76 -21.61 4.14
C ALA A 186 5.96 -21.60 5.12
N ASP A 187 7.06 -20.93 4.74
CA ASP A 187 8.17 -20.64 5.65
C ASP A 187 7.76 -19.51 6.60
N GLU A 188 7.19 -19.88 7.74
CA GLU A 188 6.64 -18.92 8.72
C GLU A 188 7.64 -17.84 9.11
N ALA A 189 8.90 -18.20 9.34
CA ALA A 189 9.92 -17.24 9.80
C ALA A 189 10.20 -16.17 8.73
N LYS A 190 10.33 -16.57 7.47
CA LYS A 190 10.54 -15.64 6.36
C LYS A 190 9.29 -14.82 6.09
N THR A 191 8.11 -15.43 6.12
CA THR A 191 6.84 -14.74 5.93
C THR A 191 6.66 -13.64 6.99
N ARG A 192 6.88 -13.94 8.28
CA ARG A 192 6.81 -12.94 9.35
C ARG A 192 7.85 -11.82 9.19
N ALA A 193 9.07 -12.16 8.76
CA ALA A 193 10.11 -11.17 8.51
C ALA A 193 9.70 -10.20 7.39
N LEU A 194 9.10 -10.70 6.31
CA LEU A 194 8.63 -9.90 5.19
C LEU A 194 7.43 -9.03 5.59
N ILE A 195 6.45 -9.58 6.31
CA ILE A 195 5.29 -8.85 6.84
C ILE A 195 5.77 -7.68 7.73
N ASN A 196 6.70 -7.92 8.63
CA ASN A 196 7.26 -6.88 9.50
C ASN A 196 8.02 -5.81 8.72
N HIS A 197 8.76 -6.21 7.67
CA HIS A 197 9.48 -5.26 6.82
C HIS A 197 8.54 -4.27 6.12
N TYR A 198 7.40 -4.75 5.62
CA TYR A 198 6.40 -3.91 4.96
C TYR A 198 5.36 -3.31 5.92
N GLY A 199 5.40 -3.65 7.20
CA GLY A 199 4.46 -3.15 8.21
C GLY A 199 3.03 -3.68 8.04
N ALA A 200 2.87 -4.83 7.37
CA ALA A 200 1.57 -5.47 7.18
C ALA A 200 1.05 -6.06 8.49
N GLN A 201 -0.23 -6.43 8.51
CA GLN A 201 -0.90 -7.09 9.63
C GLN A 201 -1.00 -8.60 9.38
N ILE A 202 -0.70 -9.41 10.38
CA ILE A 202 -0.94 -10.86 10.33
C ILE A 202 -2.37 -11.13 10.79
N PHE A 203 -3.04 -12.02 10.07
CA PHE A 203 -4.32 -12.60 10.48
C PHE A 203 -4.04 -13.83 11.37
N GLU A 204 -4.39 -13.77 12.65
CA GLU A 204 -4.21 -14.81 13.68
C GLU A 204 -5.47 -14.99 14.50
#